data_b446927176be7d7d8e561063fe11759e
#
_entry.id   b446927176be7d7d8e561063fe11759e
#
_cell.length_a   1.000
_cell.length_b   1.000
_cell.length_c   1.000
_cell.angle_alpha   90.00
_cell.angle_beta   90.00
_cell.angle_gamma   90.00
#
_symmetry.space_group_name_H-M   'P 1'
#
loop_
_entity.id
_entity.type
_entity.pdbx_description
1 polymer ?
#
loop_
_entity_poly.entity_id
_entity_poly.type
_entity_poly.pdbx_seq_one_letter_code
_entity_poly.pdbx_strand_id
1 'polypeptide(L)'
;IIPLPFTQTFNLAHLDRALEHLNDVQPIGQLSGCTHAAAWVLPSGSIAGGHEDVGRHVALDKLLGRRARENNVWQQGAALVSSRASYEMVQKSAMCGVEILFAVSAATTLAVEVAERCNLTLVGFCKPGRATIYTHPQRLIVNQ
;
A
#
# COMPACT_ATOMS: atom_id res chain seq x y z
N ILE A 1 -0.67 -15.82 -12.06
CA ILE A 1 0.18 -14.73 -11.52
C ILE A 1 1.53 -15.31 -11.14
N ILE A 2 2.58 -14.68 -11.62
CA ILE A 2 3.95 -15.06 -11.26
C ILE A 2 4.21 -14.54 -9.84
N PRO A 3 4.63 -15.42 -8.91
CA PRO A 3 4.94 -14.97 -7.55
C PRO A 3 6.03 -13.91 -7.53
N LEU A 4 5.85 -12.92 -6.64
CA LEU A 4 6.79 -11.83 -6.48
C LEU A 4 8.10 -12.29 -5.82
N PRO A 5 9.25 -11.72 -6.22
CA PRO A 5 10.50 -11.93 -5.50
C PRO A 5 10.50 -11.17 -4.18
N PHE A 6 11.43 -11.53 -3.29
CA PHE A 6 11.63 -10.83 -2.01
C PHE A 6 12.88 -9.95 -2.14
N THR A 7 12.70 -8.74 -2.69
CA THR A 7 13.81 -7.83 -2.97
C THR A 7 13.86 -6.62 -2.06
N GLN A 8 12.86 -6.44 -1.19
CA GLN A 8 12.71 -5.24 -0.37
C GLN A 8 12.50 -5.59 1.09
N THR A 9 12.89 -4.66 1.95
CA THR A 9 12.51 -4.64 3.35
C THR A 9 11.93 -3.27 3.68
N PHE A 10 11.03 -3.22 4.65
CA PHE A 10 10.39 -1.99 5.09
C PHE A 10 10.30 -1.97 6.61
N ASN A 11 10.81 -0.92 7.23
CA ASN A 11 10.70 -0.75 8.68
C ASN A 11 9.31 -0.19 9.00
N LEU A 12 8.50 -0.96 9.74
CA LEU A 12 7.14 -0.57 10.08
C LEU A 12 7.06 0.75 10.86
N ALA A 13 8.09 1.09 11.63
CA ALA A 13 8.12 2.35 12.33
C ALA A 13 8.07 3.54 11.37
N HIS A 14 8.60 3.38 10.16
CA HIS A 14 8.57 4.43 9.14
C HIS A 14 7.18 4.63 8.53
N LEU A 15 6.32 3.63 8.62
CA LEU A 15 4.94 3.75 8.12
C LEU A 15 4.16 4.83 8.87
N ASP A 16 4.44 5.04 10.13
CA ASP A 16 3.76 6.04 10.95
C ASP A 16 3.84 7.44 10.33
N ARG A 17 5.00 7.78 9.77
CA ARG A 17 5.21 9.05 9.08
C ARG A 17 4.29 9.19 7.87
N ALA A 18 4.17 8.13 7.06
CA ALA A 18 3.29 8.13 5.90
C ALA A 18 1.82 8.25 6.32
N LEU A 19 1.42 7.57 7.39
CA LEU A 19 0.05 7.62 7.88
C LEU A 19 -0.32 9.03 8.37
N GLU A 20 0.61 9.73 9.00
CA GLU A 20 0.39 11.11 9.44
C GLU A 20 0.14 12.06 8.27
N HIS A 21 0.74 11.80 7.11
CA HIS A 21 0.66 12.65 5.94
C HIS A 21 -0.32 12.16 4.88
N LEU A 22 -1.01 11.04 5.11
CA LEU A 22 -1.94 10.49 4.13
C LEU A 22 -3.08 11.46 3.81
N ASN A 23 -3.52 12.25 4.77
CA ASN A 23 -4.56 13.25 4.56
C ASN A 23 -4.15 14.34 3.56
N ASP A 24 -2.86 14.62 3.41
CA ASP A 24 -2.36 15.57 2.43
C ASP A 24 -2.59 15.10 0.99
N VAL A 25 -2.73 13.79 0.81
CA VAL A 25 -3.04 13.15 -0.48
C VAL A 25 -4.54 13.17 -0.76
N GLN A 26 -5.35 13.46 0.26
CA GLN A 26 -6.80 13.33 0.22
C GLN A 26 -7.52 14.62 0.66
N PRO A 27 -7.23 15.77 0.01
CA PRO A 27 -7.82 17.05 0.44
C PRO A 27 -9.35 17.09 0.31
N ILE A 28 -9.93 16.48 -0.73
CA ILE A 28 -11.38 16.42 -0.90
C ILE A 28 -12.00 15.50 0.14
N GLY A 29 -11.35 14.39 0.45
CA GLY A 29 -11.80 13.44 1.45
C GLY A 29 -11.87 14.03 2.85
N GLN A 30 -10.97 14.95 3.18
CA GLN A 30 -11.01 15.67 4.46
C GLN A 30 -12.28 16.49 4.62
N LEU A 31 -12.82 17.03 3.51
CA LEU A 31 -14.01 17.86 3.53
C LEU A 31 -15.30 17.05 3.45
N SER A 32 -15.32 16.00 2.63
CA SER A 32 -16.54 15.26 2.31
C SER A 32 -16.61 13.85 2.89
N GLY A 33 -15.46 13.24 3.18
CA GLY A 33 -15.37 11.84 3.57
C GLY A 33 -15.71 10.84 2.46
N CYS A 34 -15.83 11.30 1.21
CA CYS A 34 -16.33 10.49 0.09
C CYS A 34 -15.25 9.96 -0.84
N THR A 35 -13.97 10.28 -0.61
CA THR A 35 -12.90 9.86 -1.50
C THR A 35 -11.97 8.85 -0.84
N HIS A 36 -11.22 8.15 -1.69
CA HIS A 36 -10.17 7.22 -1.29
C HIS A 36 -8.83 7.70 -1.82
N ALA A 37 -7.76 7.36 -1.12
CA ALA A 37 -6.41 7.73 -1.51
C ALA A 37 -5.56 6.49 -1.72
N ALA A 38 -4.61 6.60 -2.65
CA ALA A 38 -3.53 5.65 -2.83
C ALA A 38 -2.22 6.43 -2.90
N ALA A 39 -1.23 6.02 -2.15
CA ALA A 39 0.05 6.71 -2.06
C ALA A 39 1.21 5.73 -2.23
N TRP A 40 2.31 6.22 -2.76
CA TRP A 40 3.57 5.48 -2.80
C TRP A 40 4.44 5.93 -1.65
N VAL A 41 4.82 4.99 -0.80
CA VAL A 41 5.60 5.23 0.41
C VAL A 41 7.02 4.71 0.20
N LEU A 42 8.00 5.60 0.28
CA LEU A 42 9.40 5.24 0.20
C LEU A 42 9.84 4.54 1.49
N PRO A 43 10.94 3.79 1.47
CA PRO A 43 11.43 3.10 2.67
C PRO A 43 11.64 4.00 3.89
N SER A 44 11.88 5.30 3.68
CA SER A 44 12.01 6.29 4.77
C SER A 44 10.69 6.65 5.44
N GLY A 45 9.56 6.27 4.84
CA GLY A 45 8.23 6.68 5.27
C GLY A 45 7.74 7.95 4.59
N SER A 46 8.53 8.55 3.72
CA SER A 46 8.09 9.71 2.93
C SER A 46 7.12 9.27 1.85
N ILE A 47 6.07 10.05 1.62
CA ILE A 47 5.16 9.83 0.51
C ILE A 47 5.78 10.45 -0.74
N ALA A 48 6.09 9.62 -1.74
CA ALA A 48 6.67 10.07 -3.01
C ALA A 48 5.61 10.68 -3.93
N GLY A 49 4.38 10.21 -3.80
CA GLY A 49 3.26 10.74 -4.55
C GLY A 49 1.99 10.00 -4.19
N GLY A 50 0.85 10.55 -4.60
CA GLY A 50 -0.42 9.93 -4.28
C GLY A 50 -1.53 10.44 -5.19
N HIS A 51 -2.65 9.75 -5.14
CA HIS A 51 -3.83 10.05 -5.93
C HIS A 51 -5.09 9.87 -5.09
N GLU A 52 -6.04 10.74 -5.31
CA GLU A 52 -7.34 10.71 -4.67
C GLU A 52 -8.42 10.46 -5.71
N ASP A 53 -9.42 9.63 -5.37
CA ASP A 53 -10.58 9.39 -6.24
C ASP A 53 -11.75 8.90 -5.40
N VAL A 54 -12.98 9.05 -5.92
CA VAL A 54 -14.17 8.47 -5.27
C VAL A 54 -14.16 6.95 -5.36
N GLY A 55 -13.49 6.35 -6.36
CA GLY A 55 -13.32 4.92 -6.50
C GLY A 55 -11.97 4.46 -5.98
N ARG A 56 -11.95 3.54 -5.01
CA ARG A 56 -10.70 3.01 -4.46
C ARG A 56 -9.84 2.31 -5.51
N HIS A 57 -10.47 1.61 -6.45
CA HIS A 57 -9.75 0.94 -7.54
C HIS A 57 -9.12 1.95 -8.50
N VAL A 58 -9.82 3.07 -8.76
CA VAL A 58 -9.31 4.13 -9.64
C VAL A 58 -8.12 4.83 -8.99
N ALA A 59 -8.19 5.11 -7.69
CA ALA A 59 -7.08 5.73 -6.96
C ALA A 59 -5.83 4.84 -7.05
N LEU A 60 -5.98 3.54 -6.84
CA LEU A 60 -4.86 2.59 -6.95
C LEU A 60 -4.35 2.49 -8.39
N ASP A 61 -5.25 2.40 -9.38
CA ASP A 61 -4.87 2.31 -10.79
C ASP A 61 -4.03 3.53 -11.21
N LYS A 62 -4.42 4.72 -10.78
CA LYS A 62 -3.66 5.95 -11.03
C LYS A 62 -2.26 5.87 -10.42
N LEU A 63 -2.17 5.37 -9.19
CA LEU A 63 -0.89 5.22 -8.50
C LEU A 63 0.02 4.24 -9.23
N LEU A 64 -0.49 3.06 -9.59
CA LEU A 64 0.29 2.04 -10.28
C LEU A 64 0.72 2.49 -11.66
N GLY A 65 -0.16 3.20 -12.39
CA GLY A 65 0.19 3.78 -13.68
C GLY A 65 1.29 4.83 -13.56
N ARG A 66 1.24 5.67 -12.55
CA ARG A 66 2.29 6.65 -12.30
C ARG A 66 3.61 5.99 -11.93
N ARG A 67 3.59 4.98 -11.07
CA ARG A 67 4.77 4.21 -10.69
C ARG A 67 5.47 3.62 -11.92
N ALA A 68 4.68 3.09 -12.86
CA ALA A 68 5.22 2.52 -14.09
C ALA A 68 5.94 3.55 -14.98
N ARG A 69 5.55 4.83 -14.88
CA ARG A 69 6.16 5.92 -15.64
C ARG A 69 7.35 6.56 -14.92
N GLU A 70 7.41 6.44 -13.60
CA GLU A 70 8.50 7.02 -12.82
C GLU A 70 9.74 6.12 -12.89
N ASN A 71 10.85 6.69 -13.31
CA ASN A 71 12.12 5.95 -13.44
C ASN A 71 12.75 5.76 -12.07
N ASN A 72 13.00 4.54 -11.67
CA ASN A 72 13.83 4.14 -10.53
C ASN A 72 13.45 4.70 -9.15
N VAL A 73 12.91 5.92 -9.05
CA VAL A 73 12.60 6.56 -7.75
C VAL A 73 11.55 5.77 -6.96
N TRP A 74 10.64 5.12 -7.67
CA TRP A 74 9.56 4.34 -7.06
C TRP A 74 9.80 2.83 -7.10
N GLN A 75 11.03 2.40 -7.32
CA GLN A 75 11.36 0.96 -7.33
C GLN A 75 11.32 0.38 -5.93
N GLN A 76 11.76 1.14 -4.93
CA GLN A 76 11.73 0.75 -3.54
C GLN A 76 10.52 1.37 -2.86
N GLY A 77 9.92 0.65 -1.93
CA GLY A 77 8.82 1.17 -1.15
C GLY A 77 7.58 0.29 -1.21
N ALA A 78 6.44 0.90 -0.89
CA ALA A 78 5.18 0.19 -0.77
C ALA A 78 4.02 1.05 -1.25
N ALA A 79 2.93 0.40 -1.64
CA ALA A 79 1.66 1.07 -1.87
C ALA A 79 0.88 1.16 -0.56
N LEU A 80 0.26 2.31 -0.31
CA LEU A 80 -0.60 2.55 0.86
C LEU A 80 -1.96 3.03 0.36
N VAL A 81 -3.03 2.34 0.77
CA VAL A 81 -4.39 2.71 0.39
C VAL A 81 -5.23 3.04 1.62
N SER A 82 -6.09 4.05 1.51
CA SER A 82 -6.97 4.46 2.61
C SER A 82 -8.19 3.55 2.77
N SER A 83 -8.46 2.70 1.79
CA SER A 83 -9.61 1.80 1.76
C SER A 83 -9.26 0.41 2.31
N ARG A 84 -10.26 -0.49 2.29
CA ARG A 84 -10.02 -1.92 2.46
C ARG A 84 -9.22 -2.44 1.26
N ALA A 85 -8.44 -3.48 1.48
CA ALA A 85 -7.75 -4.18 0.41
C ALA A 85 -8.61 -5.35 -0.09
N SER A 86 -8.99 -5.31 -1.37
CA SER A 86 -9.69 -6.39 -2.06
C SER A 86 -8.69 -7.28 -2.80
N TYR A 87 -9.14 -8.48 -3.20
CA TYR A 87 -8.28 -9.38 -3.98
C TYR A 87 -7.84 -8.76 -5.31
N GLU A 88 -8.70 -7.97 -5.93
CA GLU A 88 -8.38 -7.29 -7.18
C GLU A 88 -7.26 -6.27 -7.01
N MET A 89 -7.27 -5.54 -5.90
CA MET A 89 -6.21 -4.58 -5.58
C MET A 89 -4.88 -5.30 -5.32
N VAL A 90 -4.92 -6.46 -4.67
CA VAL A 90 -3.74 -7.30 -4.47
C VAL A 90 -3.20 -7.80 -5.81
N GLN A 91 -4.06 -8.32 -6.68
CA GLN A 91 -3.67 -8.82 -8.00
C GLN A 91 -3.03 -7.71 -8.84
N LYS A 92 -3.66 -6.54 -8.90
CA LYS A 92 -3.14 -5.39 -9.65
C LYS A 92 -1.76 -4.97 -9.15
N SER A 93 -1.61 -4.90 -7.84
CA SER A 93 -0.33 -4.53 -7.22
C SER A 93 0.75 -5.54 -7.57
N ALA A 94 0.46 -6.83 -7.43
CA ALA A 94 1.40 -7.91 -7.75
C ALA A 94 1.79 -7.91 -9.24
N MET A 95 0.82 -7.71 -10.12
CA MET A 95 1.09 -7.64 -11.57
C MET A 95 1.99 -6.47 -11.94
N CYS A 96 1.99 -5.41 -11.16
CA CYS A 96 2.86 -4.25 -11.35
C CYS A 96 4.18 -4.36 -10.59
N GLY A 97 4.46 -5.51 -9.97
CA GLY A 97 5.71 -5.73 -9.24
C GLY A 97 5.76 -5.10 -7.86
N VAL A 98 4.63 -4.71 -7.30
CA VAL A 98 4.55 -4.15 -5.95
C VAL A 98 4.59 -5.29 -4.94
N GLU A 99 5.60 -5.30 -4.09
CA GLU A 99 5.83 -6.38 -3.13
C GLU A 99 5.10 -6.19 -1.80
N ILE A 100 4.77 -4.94 -1.45
CA ILE A 100 4.17 -4.59 -0.15
C ILE A 100 2.96 -3.68 -0.37
N LEU A 101 1.82 -4.07 0.17
CA LEU A 101 0.59 -3.27 0.15
C LEU A 101 0.10 -3.04 1.58
N PHE A 102 0.01 -1.78 1.97
CA PHE A 102 -0.55 -1.34 3.24
C PHE A 102 -1.98 -0.83 3.03
N ALA A 103 -2.90 -1.23 3.89
CA ALA A 103 -4.27 -0.72 3.90
C ALA A 103 -4.62 -0.15 5.27
N VAL A 104 -5.27 1.01 5.29
CA VAL A 104 -5.71 1.63 6.55
C VAL A 104 -6.83 0.80 7.20
N SER A 105 -7.68 0.18 6.40
CA SER A 105 -8.76 -0.65 6.87
C SER A 105 -8.43 -2.15 6.69
N ALA A 106 -9.44 -3.00 6.76
CA ALA A 106 -9.29 -4.45 6.71
C ALA A 106 -8.91 -4.95 5.31
N ALA A 107 -8.32 -6.14 5.25
CA ALA A 107 -8.22 -6.90 4.01
C ALA A 107 -9.31 -7.97 3.99
N THR A 108 -9.86 -8.24 2.81
CA THR A 108 -10.83 -9.33 2.66
C THR A 108 -10.12 -10.68 2.76
N THR A 109 -10.86 -11.73 3.11
CA THR A 109 -10.31 -13.09 3.19
C THR A 109 -9.68 -13.50 1.86
N LEU A 110 -10.34 -13.20 0.75
CA LEU A 110 -9.82 -13.54 -0.58
C LEU A 110 -8.57 -12.75 -0.92
N ALA A 111 -8.48 -11.49 -0.49
CA ALA A 111 -7.26 -10.69 -0.64
C ALA A 111 -6.07 -11.32 0.07
N VAL A 112 -6.30 -11.82 1.29
CA VAL A 112 -5.25 -12.52 2.06
C VAL A 112 -4.79 -13.78 1.34
N GLU A 113 -5.72 -14.57 0.81
CA GLU A 113 -5.41 -15.80 0.07
C GLU A 113 -4.58 -15.51 -1.18
N VAL A 114 -4.96 -14.50 -1.95
CA VAL A 114 -4.24 -14.12 -3.17
C VAL A 114 -2.85 -13.60 -2.82
N ALA A 115 -2.75 -12.75 -1.79
CA ALA A 115 -1.46 -12.22 -1.35
C ALA A 115 -0.50 -13.34 -0.92
N GLU A 116 -1.02 -14.33 -0.20
CA GLU A 116 -0.21 -15.49 0.21
C GLU A 116 0.34 -16.23 -1.00
N ARG A 117 -0.49 -16.46 -2.02
CA ARG A 117 -0.09 -17.21 -3.21
C ARG A 117 0.88 -16.46 -4.11
N CYS A 118 0.75 -15.14 -4.21
CA CYS A 118 1.62 -14.35 -5.09
C CYS A 118 2.83 -13.73 -4.37
N ASN A 119 3.07 -14.08 -3.13
CA ASN A 119 4.18 -13.57 -2.32
C ASN A 119 4.14 -12.06 -2.10
N LEU A 120 2.94 -11.48 -2.04
CA LEU A 120 2.78 -10.07 -1.70
C LEU A 120 2.63 -9.92 -0.19
N THR A 121 3.38 -9.01 0.41
CA THR A 121 3.23 -8.67 1.82
C THR A 121 2.03 -7.76 1.99
N LEU A 122 0.98 -8.26 2.67
CA LEU A 122 -0.27 -7.53 2.90
C LEU A 122 -0.41 -7.18 4.36
N VAL A 123 -0.63 -5.90 4.62
CA VAL A 123 -0.78 -5.36 5.99
C VAL A 123 -2.04 -4.50 6.02
N GLY A 124 -2.91 -4.74 6.99
CA GLY A 124 -4.14 -3.98 7.15
C GLY A 124 -4.24 -3.31 8.51
N PHE A 125 -5.32 -2.57 8.70
CA PHE A 125 -5.58 -1.82 9.92
C PHE A 125 -4.41 -0.92 10.33
N CYS A 126 -3.78 -0.28 9.33
CA CYS A 126 -2.59 0.55 9.56
C CYS A 126 -2.96 1.83 10.28
N LYS A 127 -2.43 2.00 11.48
CA LYS A 127 -2.53 3.21 12.31
C LYS A 127 -1.15 3.47 12.91
N PRO A 128 -0.84 4.70 13.32
CA PRO A 128 0.44 4.96 13.99
C PRO A 128 0.64 4.00 15.16
N GLY A 129 1.77 3.29 15.14
CA GLY A 129 2.13 2.32 16.17
C GLY A 129 1.38 0.99 16.12
N ARG A 130 0.57 0.74 15.08
CA ARG A 130 -0.33 -0.41 15.05
C ARG A 130 -0.60 -0.87 13.63
N ALA A 131 -0.50 -2.17 13.38
CA ALA A 131 -0.82 -2.77 12.09
C ALA A 131 -1.05 -4.27 12.25
N THR A 132 -1.86 -4.84 11.35
CA THR A 132 -2.07 -6.28 11.28
C THR A 132 -1.36 -6.83 10.06
N ILE A 133 -0.36 -7.67 10.26
CA ILE A 133 0.39 -8.30 9.18
C ILE A 133 -0.33 -9.60 8.81
N TYR A 134 -0.86 -9.64 7.58
CA TYR A 134 -1.62 -10.80 7.11
C TYR A 134 -0.74 -11.83 6.43
N THR A 135 0.23 -11.40 5.61
CA THR A 135 1.03 -12.31 4.78
C THR A 135 2.48 -11.85 4.69
N HIS A 136 3.38 -12.80 4.51
CA HIS A 136 4.80 -12.59 4.18
C HIS A 136 5.51 -11.53 5.01
N PRO A 137 5.63 -11.74 6.34
CA PRO A 137 6.24 -10.77 7.23
C PRO A 137 7.76 -10.61 7.02
N GLN A 138 8.38 -11.44 6.20
CA GLN A 138 9.83 -11.42 5.95
C GLN A 138 10.33 -10.08 5.43
N ARG A 139 9.46 -9.32 4.71
CA ARG A 139 9.83 -8.01 4.19
C ARG A 139 9.76 -6.89 5.23
N LEU A 140 9.22 -7.19 6.40
CA LEU A 140 8.96 -6.16 7.40
C LEU A 140 9.95 -6.25 8.56
N ILE A 141 10.48 -5.08 8.94
CA ILE A 141 11.30 -4.93 10.14
C ILE A 141 10.38 -4.38 11.20
N VAL A 142 10.20 -5.14 12.28
CA VAL A 142 9.36 -4.75 13.42
C VAL A 142 10.29 -4.44 14.58
N ASN A 143 10.37 -3.17 14.95
CA ASN A 143 11.17 -2.73 16.08
C ASN A 143 10.37 -2.92 17.37
N GLN A 144 11.05 -3.41 18.37
CA GLN A 144 10.47 -3.58 19.70
C GLN A 144 10.76 -2.38 20.58
#